data_3d1682bcff4a3d82acfb11b742e9d902
#
_entry.id   3d1682bcff4a3d82acfb11b742e9d902
#
_cell.length_a   1.000
_cell.length_b   1.000
_cell.length_c   1.000
_cell.angle_alpha   90.00
_cell.angle_beta   90.00
_cell.angle_gamma   90.00
#
_symmetry.space_group_name_H-M   'P 1'
#
loop_
_entity.id
_entity.type
_entity.pdbx_description
1 polymer ?
#
loop_
_entity_poly.entity_id
_entity_poly.type
_entity_poly.pdbx_seq_one_letter_code
_entity_poly.pdbx_strand_id
1 'polypeptide(L)'
;TAAKGLRSDDAYTPEGRAGQRPDYAVTVYTQILKKIYPDIPVIIGGIEASLRRVTHYDYWQDCLKPSVLVDSGADWLCYGMGERTILEFTKAIEAGRNLNDIRKIPQLAFRMDGKSKLKDAVILNSFERCCKDKVAFAENFHVIETYANMLQPPVLIEPVGNGYVQINPTWPPATQAEMDS
;
A
#
# COMPACT_ATOMS: atom_id res chain seq x y z
N THR A 1 -24.39 -15.50 -2.79
CA THR A 1 -23.13 -15.40 -2.02
C THR A 1 -22.22 -16.52 -2.47
N ALA A 2 -21.11 -16.19 -3.18
CA ALA A 2 -20.13 -17.19 -3.52
C ALA A 2 -19.59 -17.83 -2.22
N ALA A 3 -19.66 -19.15 -2.14
CA ALA A 3 -19.12 -19.86 -0.99
C ALA A 3 -17.62 -19.57 -0.88
N LYS A 4 -17.18 -19.08 0.29
CA LYS A 4 -15.77 -18.92 0.60
C LYS A 4 -15.18 -20.32 0.80
N GLY A 5 -14.72 -20.93 -0.29
CA GLY A 5 -14.13 -22.26 -0.25
C GLY A 5 -12.64 -22.21 0.12
N LEU A 6 -12.19 -23.14 0.96
CA LEU A 6 -10.77 -23.37 1.16
C LEU A 6 -10.14 -23.88 -0.14
N ARG A 7 -8.89 -23.46 -0.43
CA ARG A 7 -8.10 -24.07 -1.50
C ARG A 7 -7.90 -25.55 -1.22
N SER A 8 -8.10 -26.39 -2.22
CA SER A 8 -7.78 -27.81 -2.12
C SER A 8 -6.29 -28.08 -2.08
N ASP A 9 -5.51 -27.28 -2.84
CA ASP A 9 -4.07 -27.45 -3.02
C ASP A 9 -3.35 -26.12 -2.92
N ASP A 10 -2.10 -26.14 -2.46
CA ASP A 10 -1.23 -24.97 -2.45
C ASP A 10 0.18 -25.37 -2.92
N ALA A 11 0.49 -25.08 -4.19
CA ALA A 11 1.77 -25.43 -4.81
C ALA A 11 3.00 -24.80 -4.13
N TYR A 12 2.79 -23.82 -3.25
CA TYR A 12 3.88 -23.12 -2.53
C TYR A 12 4.09 -23.63 -1.10
N THR A 13 3.39 -24.69 -0.71
CA THR A 13 3.56 -25.32 0.61
C THR A 13 4.15 -26.72 0.49
N PRO A 14 4.85 -27.23 1.52
CA PRO A 14 5.31 -28.61 1.54
C PRO A 14 4.15 -29.58 1.29
N GLU A 15 4.37 -30.55 0.40
CA GLU A 15 3.37 -31.55 0.01
C GLU A 15 2.09 -30.98 -0.62
N GLY A 16 2.11 -29.70 -1.07
CA GLY A 16 0.96 -29.04 -1.68
C GLY A 16 -0.22 -28.81 -0.75
N ARG A 17 -0.05 -28.89 0.57
CA ARG A 17 -1.15 -28.82 1.53
C ARG A 17 -1.71 -27.40 1.65
N ALA A 18 -3.02 -27.26 1.48
CA ALA A 18 -3.74 -26.00 1.74
C ALA A 18 -3.75 -25.64 3.24
N GLY A 19 -3.96 -24.35 3.53
CA GLY A 19 -4.15 -23.86 4.90
C GLY A 19 -2.86 -23.68 5.73
N GLN A 20 -1.68 -23.89 5.14
CA GLN A 20 -0.40 -23.69 5.84
C GLN A 20 0.12 -22.24 5.72
N ARG A 21 -0.38 -21.47 4.78
CA ARG A 21 -0.06 -20.05 4.63
C ARG A 21 -1.15 -19.18 5.23
N PRO A 22 -0.81 -18.05 5.87
CA PRO A 22 -1.82 -17.13 6.40
C PRO A 22 -2.63 -16.50 5.28
N ASP A 23 -3.92 -16.26 5.52
CA ASP A 23 -4.83 -15.61 4.57
C ASP A 23 -4.43 -14.15 4.27
N TYR A 24 -3.78 -13.49 5.25
CA TYR A 24 -3.25 -12.12 5.15
C TYR A 24 -1.72 -12.16 5.21
N ALA A 25 -1.12 -12.76 4.20
CA ALA A 25 0.31 -13.08 4.20
C ALA A 25 1.20 -11.83 4.43
N VAL A 26 0.91 -10.72 3.73
CA VAL A 26 1.67 -9.48 3.89
C VAL A 26 1.59 -8.96 5.34
N THR A 27 0.39 -8.92 5.92
CA THR A 27 0.20 -8.44 7.29
C THR A 27 0.90 -9.34 8.31
N VAL A 28 0.67 -10.66 8.23
CA VAL A 28 1.22 -11.62 9.20
C VAL A 28 2.75 -11.67 9.14
N TYR A 29 3.33 -11.75 7.95
CA TYR A 29 4.79 -11.82 7.81
C TYR A 29 5.46 -10.50 8.22
N THR A 30 4.87 -9.36 7.89
CA THR A 30 5.37 -8.06 8.34
C THR A 30 5.37 -7.96 9.87
N GLN A 31 4.27 -8.34 10.52
CA GLN A 31 4.17 -8.32 11.98
C GLN A 31 5.20 -9.24 12.65
N ILE A 32 5.47 -10.41 12.06
CA ILE A 32 6.53 -11.32 12.53
C ILE A 32 7.90 -10.64 12.40
N LEU A 33 8.20 -10.05 11.24
CA LEU A 33 9.47 -9.35 11.01
C LEU A 33 9.66 -8.18 11.97
N LYS A 34 8.64 -7.34 12.16
CA LYS A 34 8.69 -6.20 13.09
C LYS A 34 8.80 -6.63 14.54
N LYS A 35 8.30 -7.81 14.91
CA LYS A 35 8.48 -8.39 16.24
C LYS A 35 9.92 -8.88 16.48
N ILE A 36 10.55 -9.47 15.46
CA ILE A 36 11.92 -10.01 15.56
C ILE A 36 12.95 -8.89 15.38
N TYR A 37 12.68 -7.96 14.48
CA TYR A 37 13.58 -6.88 14.08
C TYR A 37 12.86 -5.51 14.16
N PRO A 38 12.58 -4.98 15.36
CA PRO A 38 11.75 -3.77 15.53
C PRO A 38 12.36 -2.53 14.87
N ASP A 39 13.68 -2.42 14.83
CA ASP A 39 14.41 -1.25 14.34
C ASP A 39 14.71 -1.31 12.83
N ILE A 40 14.48 -2.46 12.18
CA ILE A 40 14.74 -2.60 10.75
C ILE A 40 13.51 -2.14 9.96
N PRO A 41 13.67 -1.18 9.03
CA PRO A 41 12.59 -0.77 8.15
C PRO A 41 12.12 -1.92 7.27
N VAL A 42 10.80 -2.08 7.16
CA VAL A 42 10.17 -3.10 6.31
C VAL A 42 9.43 -2.41 5.18
N ILE A 43 9.80 -2.74 3.94
CA ILE A 43 9.08 -2.34 2.74
C ILE A 43 8.25 -3.52 2.24
N ILE A 44 6.99 -3.27 1.94
CA ILE A 44 6.05 -4.25 1.38
C ILE A 44 5.67 -3.88 -0.05
N GLY A 45 5.26 -4.86 -0.84
CA GLY A 45 4.88 -4.66 -2.23
C GLY A 45 4.07 -5.83 -2.80
N GLY A 46 3.96 -5.87 -4.12
CA GLY A 46 3.19 -6.86 -4.85
C GLY A 46 1.68 -6.55 -4.87
N ILE A 47 0.90 -7.46 -5.44
CA ILE A 47 -0.54 -7.25 -5.71
C ILE A 47 -1.32 -7.03 -4.41
N GLU A 48 -1.08 -7.85 -3.39
CA GLU A 48 -1.80 -7.74 -2.11
C GLU A 48 -1.60 -6.36 -1.47
N ALA A 49 -0.35 -5.90 -1.37
CA ALA A 49 -0.04 -4.60 -0.80
C ALA A 49 -0.58 -3.45 -1.66
N SER A 50 -0.43 -3.55 -2.98
CA SER A 50 -0.88 -2.51 -3.91
C SER A 50 -2.39 -2.27 -3.84
N LEU A 51 -3.20 -3.34 -3.79
CA LEU A 51 -4.66 -3.25 -3.72
C LEU A 51 -5.15 -2.78 -2.34
N ARG A 52 -4.36 -3.01 -1.29
CA ARG A 52 -4.69 -2.67 0.10
C ARG A 52 -3.95 -1.43 0.62
N ARG A 53 -3.40 -0.58 -0.27
CA ARG A 53 -2.62 0.61 0.11
C ARG A 53 -3.45 1.72 0.76
N VAL A 54 -4.75 1.71 0.57
CA VAL A 54 -5.75 2.61 1.17
C VAL A 54 -6.84 1.79 1.87
N THR A 55 -7.83 2.45 2.46
CA THR A 55 -9.05 1.80 2.95
C THR A 55 -9.64 0.91 1.87
N HIS A 56 -9.88 -0.34 2.20
CA HIS A 56 -10.37 -1.35 1.26
C HIS A 56 -11.42 -2.25 1.90
N TYR A 57 -12.28 -2.84 1.04
CA TYR A 57 -13.24 -3.84 1.49
C TYR A 57 -12.56 -5.21 1.58
N ASP A 58 -12.60 -5.79 2.77
CA ASP A 58 -12.16 -7.15 3.02
C ASP A 58 -13.32 -8.12 2.82
N TYR A 59 -13.24 -8.87 1.74
CA TYR A 59 -14.27 -9.84 1.36
C TYR A 59 -14.45 -10.98 2.38
N TRP A 60 -13.33 -11.40 3.03
CA TRP A 60 -13.38 -12.52 3.97
C TRP A 60 -14.09 -12.16 5.27
N GLN A 61 -13.81 -10.97 5.78
CA GLN A 61 -14.39 -10.48 7.03
C GLN A 61 -15.67 -9.66 6.83
N ASP A 62 -16.03 -9.38 5.56
CA ASP A 62 -17.20 -8.57 5.19
C ASP A 62 -17.19 -7.18 5.87
N CYS A 63 -16.04 -6.52 5.85
CA CYS A 63 -15.86 -5.21 6.47
C CYS A 63 -14.82 -4.36 5.74
N LEU A 64 -14.82 -3.06 6.00
CA LEU A 64 -13.72 -2.19 5.59
C LEU A 64 -12.53 -2.35 6.53
N LYS A 65 -11.33 -2.41 5.93
CA LYS A 65 -10.06 -2.39 6.64
C LYS A 65 -9.25 -1.14 6.28
N PRO A 66 -8.42 -0.65 7.19
CA PRO A 66 -7.51 0.45 6.88
C PRO A 66 -6.43 0.01 5.89
N SER A 67 -5.62 0.95 5.43
CA SER A 67 -4.42 0.64 4.64
C SER A 67 -3.61 -0.49 5.29
N VAL A 68 -3.07 -1.38 4.47
CA VAL A 68 -2.19 -2.47 4.93
C VAL A 68 -0.95 -1.96 5.65
N LEU A 69 -0.51 -0.72 5.39
CA LEU A 69 0.57 -0.07 6.16
C LEU A 69 0.19 0.10 7.64
N VAL A 70 -1.06 0.41 7.92
CA VAL A 70 -1.58 0.54 9.28
C VAL A 70 -1.78 -0.83 9.92
N ASP A 71 -2.36 -1.76 9.17
CA ASP A 71 -2.72 -3.10 9.64
C ASP A 71 -1.48 -3.98 9.90
N SER A 72 -0.46 -3.87 9.04
CA SER A 72 0.76 -4.67 9.13
C SER A 72 1.86 -4.03 9.99
N GLY A 73 1.87 -2.71 10.12
CA GLY A 73 2.96 -1.96 10.72
C GLY A 73 4.21 -1.82 9.84
N ALA A 74 4.09 -2.05 8.53
CA ALA A 74 5.18 -1.79 7.59
C ALA A 74 5.52 -0.30 7.52
N ASP A 75 6.79 0.01 7.27
CA ASP A 75 7.26 1.40 7.19
C ASP A 75 6.99 2.01 5.81
N TRP A 76 7.12 1.19 4.77
CA TRP A 76 7.01 1.60 3.37
C TRP A 76 6.21 0.59 2.57
N LEU A 77 5.52 1.10 1.55
CA LEU A 77 4.82 0.28 0.56
C LEU A 77 5.18 0.76 -0.83
N CYS A 78 5.65 -0.17 -1.66
CA CYS A 78 5.84 0.04 -3.08
C CYS A 78 4.66 -0.58 -3.84
N TYR A 79 3.94 0.20 -4.64
CA TYR A 79 2.76 -0.28 -5.35
C TYR A 79 2.92 -0.25 -6.86
N GLY A 80 2.09 -1.04 -7.55
CA GLY A 80 2.13 -1.16 -9.00
C GLY A 80 3.37 -1.91 -9.49
N MET A 81 3.95 -1.50 -10.62
CA MET A 81 5.21 -2.00 -11.15
C MET A 81 6.35 -1.35 -10.36
N GLY A 82 6.88 -2.09 -9.40
CA GLY A 82 7.73 -1.57 -8.33
C GLY A 82 9.22 -1.53 -8.62
N GLU A 83 9.69 -2.08 -9.74
CA GLU A 83 11.09 -2.30 -10.04
C GLU A 83 11.91 -1.00 -9.95
N ARG A 84 11.46 0.03 -10.64
CA ARG A 84 12.11 1.37 -10.62
C ARG A 84 12.08 1.98 -9.23
N THR A 85 10.95 1.87 -8.54
CA THR A 85 10.77 2.42 -7.19
C THR A 85 11.70 1.76 -6.19
N ILE A 86 11.81 0.44 -6.20
CA ILE A 86 12.70 -0.32 -5.31
C ILE A 86 14.16 0.06 -5.58
N LEU A 87 14.55 0.14 -6.86
CA LEU A 87 15.90 0.53 -7.23
C LEU A 87 16.26 1.94 -6.74
N GLU A 88 15.38 2.91 -6.96
CA GLU A 88 15.61 4.29 -6.49
C GLU A 88 15.56 4.39 -4.96
N PHE A 89 14.69 3.64 -4.30
CA PHE A 89 14.64 3.56 -2.86
C PHE A 89 15.95 3.01 -2.28
N THR A 90 16.45 1.89 -2.82
CA THR A 90 17.72 1.27 -2.38
C THR A 90 18.89 2.22 -2.58
N LYS A 91 19.03 2.82 -3.77
CA LYS A 91 20.06 3.83 -4.04
C LYS A 91 20.00 5.03 -3.06
N ALA A 92 18.79 5.46 -2.71
CA ALA A 92 18.61 6.57 -1.79
C ALA A 92 19.07 6.20 -0.35
N ILE A 93 18.80 4.98 0.09
CA ILE A 93 19.29 4.46 1.38
C ILE A 93 20.81 4.32 1.38
N GLU A 94 21.38 3.71 0.35
CA GLU A 94 22.85 3.53 0.21
C GLU A 94 23.58 4.87 0.19
N ALA A 95 23.01 5.88 -0.47
CA ALA A 95 23.55 7.23 -0.51
C ALA A 95 23.31 8.04 0.78
N GLY A 96 22.68 7.46 1.82
CA GLY A 96 22.37 8.14 3.07
C GLY A 96 21.44 9.34 2.92
N ARG A 97 20.56 9.34 1.91
CA ARG A 97 19.60 10.44 1.73
C ARG A 97 18.68 10.58 2.93
N ASN A 98 18.27 11.79 3.23
CA ASN A 98 17.35 12.04 4.33
C ASN A 98 15.94 11.51 4.00
N LEU A 99 15.16 11.22 5.05
CA LEU A 99 13.80 10.66 4.91
C LEU A 99 12.85 11.53 4.07
N ASN A 100 13.03 12.86 4.07
CA ASN A 100 12.16 13.74 3.29
C ASN A 100 12.38 13.58 1.78
N ASP A 101 13.59 13.23 1.36
CA ASP A 101 13.88 12.96 -0.05
C ASP A 101 13.40 11.57 -0.46
N ILE A 102 13.57 10.58 0.40
CA ILE A 102 13.02 9.23 0.19
C ILE A 102 11.50 9.28 0.04
N ARG A 103 10.82 10.09 0.85
CA ARG A 103 9.36 10.29 0.81
C ARG A 103 8.84 10.95 -0.47
N LYS A 104 9.70 11.44 -1.34
CA LYS A 104 9.32 12.01 -2.65
C LYS A 104 9.37 10.99 -3.79
N ILE A 105 9.92 9.81 -3.55
CA ILE A 105 10.04 8.77 -4.59
C ILE A 105 8.64 8.37 -5.05
N PRO A 106 8.37 8.38 -6.36
CA PRO A 106 7.09 7.96 -6.91
C PRO A 106 6.77 6.49 -6.58
N GLN A 107 5.48 6.14 -6.58
CA GLN A 107 4.95 4.81 -6.27
C GLN A 107 5.30 4.29 -4.87
N LEU A 108 5.75 5.17 -3.97
CA LEU A 108 5.83 4.87 -2.55
C LEU A 108 4.58 5.33 -1.82
N ALA A 109 4.14 4.52 -0.87
CA ALA A 109 3.19 4.92 0.16
C ALA A 109 3.81 4.68 1.54
N PHE A 110 3.43 5.50 2.51
CA PHE A 110 3.94 5.43 3.89
C PHE A 110 3.00 6.12 4.85
N ARG A 111 3.11 5.76 6.12
CA ARG A 111 2.34 6.38 7.20
C ARG A 111 3.09 7.56 7.79
N MET A 112 2.34 8.59 8.16
CA MET A 112 2.82 9.78 8.87
C MET A 112 1.90 10.09 10.04
N ASP A 113 2.46 10.60 11.10
CA ASP A 113 1.69 11.09 12.25
C ASP A 113 1.23 12.54 12.04
N GLY A 114 0.13 12.90 12.70
CA GLY A 114 -0.45 14.24 12.65
C GLY A 114 -1.24 14.53 11.37
N LYS A 115 -1.20 15.77 10.90
CA LYS A 115 -1.91 16.22 9.70
C LYS A 115 -0.95 16.52 8.57
N SER A 116 -1.31 16.16 7.35
CA SER A 116 -0.53 16.53 6.17
C SER A 116 -0.44 18.05 6.02
N LYS A 117 0.75 18.52 5.65
CA LYS A 117 1.04 19.92 5.32
C LYS A 117 1.16 20.16 3.81
N LEU A 118 0.96 19.15 2.99
CA LEU A 118 1.03 19.26 1.54
C LEU A 118 -0.18 20.04 1.03
N LYS A 119 0.07 21.16 0.34
CA LYS A 119 -0.98 22.06 -0.15
C LYS A 119 -1.69 21.52 -1.39
N ASP A 120 -0.96 20.79 -2.23
CA ASP A 120 -1.44 20.31 -3.54
C ASP A 120 -1.84 18.82 -3.50
N ALA A 121 -1.99 18.24 -2.31
CA ALA A 121 -2.44 16.87 -2.15
C ALA A 121 -3.97 16.79 -2.13
N VAL A 122 -4.51 15.73 -2.69
CA VAL A 122 -5.92 15.39 -2.60
C VAL A 122 -6.16 14.59 -1.33
N ILE A 123 -7.03 15.11 -0.48
CA ILE A 123 -7.38 14.46 0.79
C ILE A 123 -8.62 13.62 0.58
N LEU A 124 -8.47 12.32 0.81
CA LEU A 124 -9.55 11.35 0.79
C LEU A 124 -10.39 11.43 2.07
N ASN A 125 -11.59 10.87 2.04
CA ASN A 125 -12.36 10.62 3.26
C ASN A 125 -11.56 9.67 4.17
N SER A 126 -11.59 9.92 5.47
CA SER A 126 -10.84 9.09 6.41
C SER A 126 -11.39 7.67 6.50
N PHE A 127 -10.56 6.74 6.94
CA PHE A 127 -10.98 5.35 7.22
C PHE A 127 -12.23 5.30 8.11
N GLU A 128 -12.24 6.08 9.20
CA GLU A 128 -13.33 6.09 10.17
C GLU A 128 -14.64 6.64 9.58
N ARG A 129 -14.53 7.60 8.63
CA ARG A 129 -15.70 8.10 7.88
C ARG A 129 -16.20 7.04 6.91
N CYS A 130 -15.33 6.41 6.16
CA CYS A 130 -15.69 5.34 5.23
C CYS A 130 -16.40 4.17 5.94
N CYS A 131 -15.97 3.81 7.15
CA CYS A 131 -16.63 2.76 7.94
C CYS A 131 -18.07 3.10 8.34
N LYS A 132 -18.40 4.38 8.43
CA LYS A 132 -19.75 4.85 8.82
C LYS A 132 -20.62 5.23 7.63
N ASP A 133 -20.01 5.57 6.51
CA ASP A 133 -20.67 6.12 5.35
C ASP A 133 -20.17 5.45 4.07
N LYS A 134 -21.02 4.62 3.49
CA LYS A 134 -20.71 3.91 2.22
C LYS A 134 -20.53 4.87 1.04
N VAL A 135 -21.17 6.05 1.09
CA VAL A 135 -21.02 7.07 0.03
C VAL A 135 -19.61 7.64 0.10
N ALA A 136 -19.10 7.95 1.30
CA ALA A 136 -17.73 8.41 1.48
C ALA A 136 -16.70 7.39 0.97
N PHE A 137 -16.94 6.10 1.16
CA PHE A 137 -16.08 5.06 0.60
C PHE A 137 -16.15 5.03 -0.94
N ALA A 138 -17.34 5.15 -1.51
CA ALA A 138 -17.52 5.19 -2.97
C ALA A 138 -16.88 6.45 -3.59
N GLU A 139 -16.96 7.60 -2.91
CA GLU A 139 -16.28 8.85 -3.32
C GLU A 139 -14.75 8.65 -3.37
N ASN A 140 -14.16 8.03 -2.36
CA ASN A 140 -12.73 7.70 -2.36
C ASN A 140 -12.35 6.82 -3.55
N PHE A 141 -13.15 5.79 -3.83
CA PHE A 141 -12.92 4.91 -4.98
C PHE A 141 -12.96 5.71 -6.29
N HIS A 142 -13.96 6.57 -6.48
CA HIS A 142 -14.08 7.41 -7.67
C HIS A 142 -12.87 8.35 -7.84
N VAL A 143 -12.40 8.96 -6.75
CA VAL A 143 -11.21 9.81 -6.75
C VAL A 143 -9.97 9.02 -7.15
N ILE A 144 -9.74 7.85 -6.56
CA ILE A 144 -8.59 7.00 -6.84
C ILE A 144 -8.59 6.55 -8.31
N GLU A 145 -9.73 6.11 -8.84
CA GLU A 145 -9.88 5.70 -10.24
C GLU A 145 -9.64 6.87 -11.21
N THR A 146 -10.17 8.04 -10.89
CA THR A 146 -9.96 9.24 -11.71
C THR A 146 -8.49 9.58 -11.83
N TYR A 147 -7.76 9.58 -10.71
CA TYR A 147 -6.33 9.91 -10.71
C TYR A 147 -5.44 8.78 -11.22
N ALA A 148 -5.86 7.52 -11.11
CA ALA A 148 -5.12 6.39 -11.67
C ALA A 148 -4.97 6.46 -13.20
N ASN A 149 -5.87 7.17 -13.88
CA ASN A 149 -5.85 7.36 -15.33
C ASN A 149 -5.14 8.65 -15.78
N MET A 150 -4.56 9.41 -14.87
CA MET A 150 -3.83 10.64 -15.19
C MET A 150 -2.34 10.36 -15.40
N LEU A 151 -1.73 11.08 -16.34
CA LEU A 151 -0.28 11.02 -16.57
C LEU A 151 0.53 11.62 -15.39
N GLN A 152 -0.01 12.61 -14.73
CA GLN A 152 0.60 13.28 -13.58
C GLN A 152 -0.45 13.40 -12.45
N PRO A 153 -0.77 12.31 -11.75
CA PRO A 153 -1.72 12.38 -10.66
C PRO A 153 -1.13 13.12 -9.46
N PRO A 154 -1.98 13.75 -8.63
CA PRO A 154 -1.54 14.37 -7.38
C PRO A 154 -1.16 13.31 -6.34
N VAL A 155 -0.51 13.76 -5.27
CA VAL A 155 -0.35 12.98 -4.05
C VAL A 155 -1.72 12.78 -3.42
N LEU A 156 -2.04 11.55 -3.00
CA LEU A 156 -3.25 11.25 -2.25
C LEU A 156 -2.91 11.11 -0.76
N ILE A 157 -3.80 11.61 0.09
CA ILE A 157 -3.69 11.54 1.54
C ILE A 157 -4.95 10.90 2.09
N GLU A 158 -4.82 9.79 2.76
CA GLU A 158 -5.92 9.15 3.49
C GLU A 158 -5.74 9.33 4.99
N PRO A 159 -6.56 10.14 5.68
CA PRO A 159 -6.50 10.24 7.13
C PRO A 159 -6.92 8.93 7.81
N VAL A 160 -6.20 8.54 8.85
CA VAL A 160 -6.50 7.34 9.65
C VAL A 160 -5.98 7.51 11.07
N GLY A 161 -6.84 7.37 12.07
CA GLY A 161 -6.51 7.60 13.46
C GLY A 161 -5.93 9.00 13.70
N ASN A 162 -4.78 9.06 14.34
CA ASN A 162 -4.06 10.30 14.64
C ASN A 162 -3.07 10.73 13.52
N GLY A 163 -3.07 10.04 12.39
CA GLY A 163 -2.14 10.29 11.29
C GLY A 163 -2.81 10.16 9.94
N TYR A 164 -2.01 9.82 8.96
CA TYR A 164 -2.46 9.61 7.58
C TYR A 164 -1.53 8.67 6.82
N VAL A 165 -2.06 8.08 5.78
CA VAL A 165 -1.26 7.40 4.76
C VAL A 165 -1.10 8.35 3.57
N GLN A 166 0.14 8.59 3.17
CA GLN A 166 0.46 9.32 1.95
C GLN A 166 0.74 8.32 0.83
N ILE A 167 0.16 8.55 -0.33
CA ILE A 167 0.37 7.77 -1.55
C ILE A 167 0.93 8.71 -2.61
N ASN A 168 2.19 8.51 -2.96
CA ASN A 168 2.83 9.29 -4.01
C ASN A 168 2.29 8.91 -5.39
N PRO A 169 2.34 9.80 -6.39
CA PRO A 169 1.94 9.50 -7.75
C PRO A 169 2.79 8.39 -8.38
N THR A 170 2.29 7.82 -9.48
CA THR A 170 3.04 6.87 -10.29
C THR A 170 4.21 7.55 -11.01
N TRP A 171 5.19 6.74 -11.43
CA TRP A 171 6.19 7.21 -12.40
C TRP A 171 5.49 7.64 -13.69
N PRO A 172 6.08 8.57 -14.45
CA PRO A 172 5.70 8.77 -15.84
C PRO A 172 5.80 7.46 -16.61
N PRO A 173 5.02 7.29 -17.70
CA PRO A 173 5.15 6.12 -18.57
C PRO A 173 6.60 5.88 -18.97
N ALA A 174 6.99 4.60 -19.04
CA ALA A 174 8.34 4.23 -19.48
C ALA A 174 8.57 4.69 -20.93
N THR A 175 9.77 5.19 -21.21
CA THR A 175 10.20 5.48 -22.56
C THR A 175 10.48 4.19 -23.34
N GLN A 176 10.52 4.26 -24.66
CA GLN A 176 10.86 3.10 -25.49
C GLN A 176 12.21 2.49 -25.09
N ALA A 177 13.22 3.31 -24.82
CA ALA A 177 14.54 2.85 -24.40
C ALA A 177 14.53 2.11 -23.04
N GLU A 178 13.66 2.53 -22.12
CA GLU A 178 13.48 1.85 -20.81
C GLU A 178 12.70 0.54 -20.96
N MET A 179 11.87 0.38 -21.99
CA MET A 179 11.15 -0.86 -22.26
C MET A 179 12.01 -1.89 -23.01
N ASP A 180 13.02 -1.43 -23.74
CA ASP A 180 13.91 -2.28 -24.55
C ASP A 180 15.18 -2.71 -23.77
N SER A 181 15.36 -2.24 -22.55
CA SER A 181 16.49 -2.56 -21.66
C SER A 181 16.20 -3.76 -20.75
#